data_c2e6296a321ebd41fb426c1268cb3ff3
#
_entry.id   c2e6296a321ebd41fb426c1268cb3ff3
#
_cell.length_a   1.000
_cell.length_b   1.000
_cell.length_c   1.000
_cell.angle_alpha   90.00
_cell.angle_beta   90.00
_cell.angle_gamma   90.00
#
_symmetry.space_group_name_H-M   'P 1'
#
loop_
_entity.id
_entity.type
_entity.pdbx_description
1 polymer ?
#
loop_
_entity_poly.entity_id
_entity_poly.type
_entity_poly.pdbx_seq_one_letter_code
_entity_poly.pdbx_strand_id
1 'polypeptide(L)'
;MDLIAKGAEAELYLIQWFGLKAVLKWRKPKRYRDPQLDYQIRKRRTINEVRNMYIAHTAGIKVPAVYFFSPEDAHIIMEYIEGHNLRDVLDREYKRLVEVGVLVGR
;
A
#
# COMPACT_ATOMS: atom_id res chain seq x y z
N MET A 1 -9.90 4.23 14.56
CA MET A 1 -9.07 3.59 13.54
C MET A 1 -8.99 2.12 13.85
N ASP A 2 -9.52 1.29 12.97
CA ASP A 2 -9.68 -0.14 13.22
C ASP A 2 -8.67 -0.94 12.40
N LEU A 3 -7.96 -1.84 13.06
CA LEU A 3 -7.02 -2.72 12.37
C LEU A 3 -7.80 -3.73 11.52
N ILE A 4 -7.55 -3.75 10.21
CA ILE A 4 -8.19 -4.68 9.29
C ILE A 4 -7.33 -5.92 9.08
N ALA A 5 -6.03 -5.72 8.89
CA ALA A 5 -5.13 -6.82 8.59
C ALA A 5 -3.73 -6.48 9.08
N LYS A 6 -2.99 -7.53 9.43
CA LYS A 6 -1.63 -7.37 9.93
C LYS A 6 -0.74 -8.38 9.22
N GLY A 7 0.24 -7.84 8.49
CA GLY A 7 1.21 -8.68 7.81
C GLY A 7 2.61 -8.42 8.28
N ALA A 8 3.56 -9.15 7.69
CA ALA A 8 4.96 -9.02 8.08
C ALA A 8 5.53 -7.65 7.70
N GLU A 9 5.07 -7.09 6.59
CA GLU A 9 5.62 -5.83 6.08
C GLU A 9 4.78 -4.62 6.45
N ALA A 10 3.46 -4.78 6.61
CA ALA A 10 2.59 -3.64 6.79
C ALA A 10 1.33 -4.01 7.57
N GLU A 11 0.66 -3.00 8.05
CA GLU A 11 -0.64 -3.13 8.70
C GLU A 11 -1.66 -2.28 7.96
N LEU A 12 -2.90 -2.76 7.88
CA LEU A 12 -3.99 -2.06 7.23
C LEU A 12 -5.01 -1.65 8.27
N TYR A 13 -5.44 -0.39 8.21
CA TYR A 13 -6.43 0.17 9.15
C TYR A 13 -7.59 0.78 8.38
N LEU A 14 -8.80 0.59 8.90
CA LEU A 14 -9.97 1.31 8.39
C LEU A 14 -10.02 2.67 9.05
N ILE A 15 -10.11 3.72 8.24
CA ILE A 15 -10.15 5.09 8.75
C ILE A 15 -11.24 5.88 8.04
N GLN A 16 -11.52 7.08 8.55
CA GLN A 16 -12.36 8.06 7.88
C GLN A 16 -11.44 9.11 7.26
N TRP A 17 -11.63 9.37 5.97
CA TRP A 17 -10.85 10.35 5.25
C TRP A 17 -11.80 11.32 4.59
N PHE A 18 -11.95 12.51 5.19
CA PHE A 18 -12.86 13.53 4.70
C PHE A 18 -14.27 12.97 4.45
N GLY A 19 -14.78 12.21 5.42
CA GLY A 19 -16.11 11.64 5.33
C GLY A 19 -16.22 10.36 4.54
N LEU A 20 -15.15 9.89 3.94
CA LEU A 20 -15.13 8.65 3.17
C LEU A 20 -14.47 7.54 3.96
N LYS A 21 -14.95 6.33 3.78
CA LYS A 21 -14.23 5.16 4.28
C LYS A 21 -12.96 5.00 3.47
N ALA A 22 -11.85 4.79 4.16
CA ALA A 22 -10.56 4.64 3.51
C ALA A 22 -9.73 3.64 4.26
N VAL A 23 -8.64 3.20 3.63
CA VAL A 23 -7.71 2.25 4.24
C VAL A 23 -6.37 2.94 4.38
N LEU A 24 -5.83 2.90 5.58
CA LEU A 24 -4.46 3.34 5.84
C LEU A 24 -3.56 2.12 5.85
N LYS A 25 -2.60 2.10 4.93
CA LYS A 25 -1.58 1.07 4.90
C LYS A 25 -0.30 1.67 5.45
N TRP A 26 0.26 1.05 6.49
CA TRP A 26 1.45 1.54 7.16
C TRP A 26 2.51 0.47 7.18
N ARG A 27 3.70 0.81 6.66
CA ARG A 27 4.87 -0.06 6.72
C ARG A 27 5.60 0.23 8.01
N LYS A 28 5.44 -0.68 8.99
CA LYS A 28 6.01 -0.44 10.31
C LYS A 28 7.52 -0.65 10.31
N PRO A 29 8.23 0.02 11.24
CA PRO A 29 9.68 -0.15 11.34
C PRO A 29 10.07 -1.58 11.70
N LYS A 30 11.23 -2.00 11.20
CA LYS A 30 11.80 -3.31 11.51
C LYS A 30 12.94 -3.12 12.48
N ARG A 31 12.84 -3.74 13.64
CA ARG A 31 13.82 -3.53 14.70
C ARG A 31 15.19 -4.15 14.38
N TYR A 32 15.21 -5.17 13.54
CA TYR A 32 16.45 -5.86 13.22
C TYR A 32 17.29 -5.12 12.18
N ARG A 33 16.77 -4.06 11.60
CA ARG A 33 17.50 -3.26 10.63
C ARG A 33 18.07 -2.01 11.29
N ASP A 34 19.20 -1.53 10.78
CA ASP A 34 19.70 -0.23 11.13
C ASP A 34 18.59 0.80 10.94
N PRO A 35 18.31 1.68 11.92
CA PRO A 35 17.18 2.60 11.80
C PRO A 35 17.20 3.47 10.55
N GLN A 36 18.38 3.94 10.15
CA GLN A 36 18.49 4.79 8.98
C GLN A 36 18.25 4.00 7.70
N LEU A 37 18.78 2.79 7.64
CA LEU A 37 18.54 1.91 6.50
C LEU A 37 17.07 1.51 6.42
N ASP A 38 16.46 1.18 7.56
CA ASP A 38 15.06 0.83 7.61
C ASP A 38 14.18 1.97 7.09
N TYR A 39 14.48 3.19 7.52
CA TYR A 39 13.75 4.37 7.07
C TYR A 39 13.84 4.51 5.54
N GLN A 40 15.02 4.35 4.97
CA GLN A 40 15.21 4.47 3.52
C GLN A 40 14.46 3.38 2.77
N ILE A 41 14.49 2.16 3.29
CA ILE A 41 13.78 1.05 2.64
C ILE A 41 12.27 1.28 2.66
N ARG A 42 11.72 1.66 3.81
CA ARG A 42 10.28 1.88 3.92
C ARG A 42 9.83 3.05 3.05
N LYS A 43 10.62 4.10 3.02
CA LYS A 43 10.33 5.26 2.19
C LYS A 43 10.31 4.88 0.71
N ARG A 44 11.33 4.16 0.26
CA ARG A 44 11.42 3.75 -1.15
C ARG A 44 10.28 2.82 -1.53
N ARG A 45 9.95 1.86 -0.66
CA ARG A 45 8.87 0.92 -0.94
C ARG A 45 7.53 1.63 -1.02
N THR A 46 7.31 2.64 -0.19
CA THR A 46 6.09 3.42 -0.24
C THR A 46 5.96 4.16 -1.56
N ILE A 47 7.02 4.82 -1.99
CA ILE A 47 7.03 5.53 -3.26
C ILE A 47 6.78 4.58 -4.42
N ASN A 48 7.45 3.44 -4.42
CA ASN A 48 7.30 2.46 -5.51
C ASN A 48 5.89 1.89 -5.56
N GLU A 49 5.31 1.64 -4.40
CA GLU A 49 3.94 1.13 -4.35
C GLU A 49 2.95 2.12 -4.92
N VAL A 50 3.07 3.39 -4.54
CA VAL A 50 2.16 4.42 -5.06
C VAL A 50 2.32 4.55 -6.57
N ARG A 51 3.56 4.53 -7.05
CA ARG A 51 3.82 4.60 -8.49
C ARG A 51 3.20 3.43 -9.22
N ASN A 52 3.37 2.22 -8.67
CA ASN A 52 2.83 1.03 -9.31
C ASN A 52 1.31 1.02 -9.30
N MET A 53 0.69 1.51 -8.24
CA MET A 53 -0.77 1.62 -8.18
C MET A 53 -1.26 2.62 -9.24
N TYR A 54 -0.55 3.72 -9.41
CA TYR A 54 -0.90 4.70 -10.43
C TYR A 54 -0.79 4.09 -11.83
N ILE A 55 0.31 3.39 -12.10
CA ILE A 55 0.52 2.75 -13.40
C ILE A 55 -0.57 1.73 -13.65
N ALA A 56 -0.89 0.91 -12.66
CA ALA A 56 -1.95 -0.10 -12.78
C ALA A 56 -3.28 0.56 -13.08
N HIS A 57 -3.59 1.65 -12.41
CA HIS A 57 -4.84 2.36 -12.60
C HIS A 57 -4.95 2.89 -14.04
N THR A 58 -3.87 3.49 -14.55
CA THR A 58 -3.88 4.01 -15.92
C THR A 58 -3.91 2.89 -16.95
N ALA A 59 -3.46 1.71 -16.60
CA ALA A 59 -3.49 0.54 -17.49
C ALA A 59 -4.84 -0.19 -17.46
N GLY A 60 -5.80 0.31 -16.69
CA GLY A 60 -7.11 -0.31 -16.61
C GLY A 60 -7.19 -1.48 -15.63
N ILE A 61 -6.16 -1.71 -14.84
CA ILE A 61 -6.18 -2.74 -13.81
C ILE A 61 -6.90 -2.19 -12.58
N LYS A 62 -7.79 -3.00 -12.03
CA LYS A 62 -8.62 -2.58 -10.90
C LYS A 62 -7.81 -2.60 -9.61
N VAL A 63 -7.42 -1.42 -9.13
CA VAL A 63 -6.73 -1.24 -7.87
C VAL A 63 -7.38 -0.08 -7.12
N PRO A 64 -7.23 -0.02 -5.78
CA PRO A 64 -7.78 1.11 -5.03
C PRO A 64 -7.14 2.42 -5.46
N ALA A 65 -7.92 3.48 -5.49
CA ALA A 65 -7.39 4.81 -5.75
C ALA A 65 -6.58 5.27 -4.54
N VAL A 66 -5.47 5.95 -4.80
CA VAL A 66 -4.65 6.52 -3.73
C VAL A 66 -5.17 7.92 -3.43
N TYR A 67 -5.56 8.15 -2.19
CA TYR A 67 -6.05 9.45 -1.75
C TYR A 67 -4.92 10.35 -1.26
N PHE A 68 -3.96 9.75 -0.57
CA PHE A 68 -2.85 10.49 0.03
C PHE A 68 -1.75 9.51 0.37
N PHE A 69 -0.51 9.97 0.37
CA PHE A 69 0.58 9.13 0.81
C PHE A 69 1.69 9.98 1.41
N SER A 70 2.42 9.39 2.35
CA SER A 70 3.57 10.04 2.98
C SER A 70 4.73 9.05 2.99
N PRO A 71 5.71 9.21 2.09
CA PRO A 71 6.87 8.33 2.09
C PRO A 71 7.66 8.40 3.39
N GLU A 72 7.76 9.58 3.98
CA GLU A 72 8.51 9.78 5.22
C GLU A 72 7.91 8.98 6.37
N ASP A 73 6.59 8.89 6.41
CA ASP A 73 5.88 8.14 7.44
C ASP A 73 5.57 6.71 7.00
N ALA A 74 5.93 6.38 5.75
CA ALA A 74 5.74 5.06 5.17
C ALA A 74 4.28 4.62 5.21
N HIS A 75 3.36 5.54 4.89
CA HIS A 75 1.95 5.15 4.84
C HIS A 75 1.27 5.68 3.58
N ILE A 76 0.18 4.99 3.22
CA ILE A 76 -0.66 5.30 2.06
C ILE A 76 -2.10 5.24 2.52
N ILE A 77 -2.88 6.25 2.14
CA ILE A 77 -4.32 6.25 2.38
C ILE A 77 -4.99 6.02 1.04
N MET A 78 -5.81 4.98 0.98
CA MET A 78 -6.38 4.54 -0.28
C MET A 78 -7.85 4.23 -0.14
N GLU A 79 -8.50 4.03 -1.27
CA GLU A 79 -9.91 3.71 -1.35
C GLU A 79 -10.23 2.42 -0.61
N TYR A 80 -11.35 2.42 0.14
CA TYR A 80 -11.85 1.21 0.76
C TYR A 80 -12.73 0.47 -0.25
N ILE A 81 -12.42 -0.81 -0.48
CA ILE A 81 -13.18 -1.65 -1.39
C ILE A 81 -14.06 -2.56 -0.55
N GLU A 82 -15.37 -2.31 -0.62
CA GLU A 82 -16.33 -3.01 0.20
C GLU A 82 -16.61 -4.41 -0.32
N GLY A 83 -16.91 -5.34 0.60
CA GLY A 83 -17.32 -6.68 0.23
C GLY A 83 -16.19 -7.65 -0.08
N HIS A 84 -14.95 -7.21 0.08
CA HIS A 84 -13.79 -8.05 -0.19
C HIS A 84 -12.78 -7.97 0.93
N ASN A 85 -11.97 -9.02 1.07
CA ASN A 85 -10.80 -8.96 1.92
C ASN A 85 -9.76 -8.11 1.20
N LEU A 86 -9.51 -6.91 1.71
CA LEU A 86 -8.61 -5.98 1.06
C LEU A 86 -7.22 -6.55 0.85
N ARG A 87 -6.74 -7.33 1.82
CA ARG A 87 -5.42 -7.93 1.71
C ARG A 87 -5.35 -8.87 0.51
N ASP A 88 -6.37 -9.71 0.35
CA ASP A 88 -6.41 -10.64 -0.78
C ASP A 88 -6.53 -9.90 -2.12
N VAL A 89 -7.32 -8.85 -2.15
CA VAL A 89 -7.48 -8.05 -3.36
C VAL A 89 -6.14 -7.44 -3.75
N LEU A 90 -5.45 -6.83 -2.80
CA LEU A 90 -4.15 -6.21 -3.06
C LEU A 90 -3.12 -7.24 -3.51
N ASP A 91 -3.09 -8.40 -2.86
CA ASP A 91 -2.13 -9.45 -3.23
C ASP A 91 -2.37 -9.94 -4.66
N ARG A 92 -3.64 -10.14 -5.04
CA ARG A 92 -3.96 -10.59 -6.39
C ARG A 92 -3.56 -9.56 -7.44
N GLU A 93 -3.81 -8.29 -7.18
CA GLU A 93 -3.46 -7.25 -8.12
C GLU A 93 -1.94 -7.13 -8.24
N TYR A 94 -1.23 -7.30 -7.15
CA TYR A 94 0.23 -7.31 -7.21
C TYR A 94 0.75 -8.45 -8.08
N LYS A 95 0.17 -9.63 -7.97
CA LYS A 95 0.57 -10.76 -8.80
C LYS A 95 0.33 -10.46 -10.27
N ARG A 96 -0.81 -9.86 -10.60
CA ARG A 96 -1.10 -9.50 -11.98
C ARG A 96 -0.10 -8.48 -12.51
N LEU A 97 0.27 -7.50 -11.69
CA LEU A 97 1.26 -6.50 -12.10
C LEU A 97 2.60 -7.13 -12.39
N VAL A 98 3.00 -8.09 -11.57
CA VAL A 98 4.26 -8.80 -11.79
C VAL A 98 4.20 -9.60 -13.09
N GLU A 99 3.08 -10.29 -13.33
CA GLU A 99 2.92 -11.11 -14.52
C GLU A 99 2.97 -10.29 -15.81
N VAL A 100 2.45 -9.07 -15.78
CA VAL A 100 2.50 -8.22 -16.97
C VAL A 100 3.74 -7.35 -17.04
N GLY A 101 4.64 -7.50 -16.06
CA GLY A 101 5.90 -6.78 -16.07
C GLY A 101 5.80 -5.33 -15.69
N VAL A 102 4.71 -4.91 -15.04
CA VAL A 102 4.54 -3.52 -14.63
C VAL A 102 5.39 -3.20 -13.41
N LEU A 103 5.48 -4.14 -12.47
CA LEU A 103 6.33 -3.97 -11.29
C LEU A 103 7.75 -4.32 -11.65
N VAL A 104 8.60 -3.31 -11.68
CA VAL A 104 9.95 -3.50 -12.11
C VAL A 104 10.88 -3.30 -10.96
N GLY A 105 11.73 -4.17 -10.72
CA GLY A 105 12.75 -4.04 -9.77
C GLY A 105 12.21 -3.90 -8.44
N ARG A 106 12.05 -3.48 -8.03
CA ARG A 106 11.65 -3.44 -6.89
C ARG A 106 12.51 -3.33 -6.05
#